data_adba5782b0f58989e39655ab7e244bb8
#
_entry.id   adba5782b0f58989e39655ab7e244bb8
#
_cell.length_a   1.000
_cell.length_b   1.000
_cell.length_c   1.000
_cell.angle_alpha   90.00
_cell.angle_beta   90.00
_cell.angle_gamma   90.00
#
_symmetry.space_group_name_H-M   'P 1'
#
loop_
_entity.id
_entity.type
_entity.pdbx_description
1 polymer ?
#
loop_
_entity_poly.entity_id
_entity_poly.type
_entity_poly.pdbx_seq_one_letter_code
_entity_poly.pdbx_strand_id
1 'polypeptide(L)'
;SYDKFTYEWLEQCKRVLNKDGSIWVIGSYHNIFRVGKIIQDLDFWILNDVIWNKNNPMPNFRGTRFTNAHETLIWASKSKKSKYTFNYQSMKSFNDDLQMRSTWNLPICNGKERLKDNGTKVHSTQKPEALLHRILLASSNRNDFILDPFLGSGTTAVVSKKLGRSYFGIEKEKKYFEAANRRLKNTNIIKDEYLDTVQNNKSKPRIPFGSLIELGVIKPGTEIYDQKKKVFAKVMADGSIKHKENEGSIHKVAAKILGAESCNGWTYWHYQAGNSLKPIDNLRQKLIPRKII
;
A
#
# COMPACT_ATOMS: atom_id res chain seq x y z
N SER A 1 -15.26 -12.94 -30.44
CA SER A 1 -13.80 -12.72 -30.45
C SER A 1 -13.30 -12.47 -29.04
N TYR A 2 -11.96 -12.61 -28.84
CA TYR A 2 -11.32 -12.33 -27.54
C TYR A 2 -11.57 -10.87 -27.10
N ASP A 3 -11.47 -9.92 -28.00
CA ASP A 3 -11.67 -8.49 -27.68
C ASP A 3 -13.10 -8.19 -27.25
N LYS A 4 -14.10 -8.76 -27.93
CA LYS A 4 -15.49 -8.60 -27.53
C LYS A 4 -15.73 -9.13 -26.11
N PHE A 5 -15.25 -10.33 -25.81
CA PHE A 5 -15.33 -10.90 -24.46
C PHE A 5 -14.62 -10.03 -23.43
N THR A 6 -13.42 -9.52 -23.78
CA THR A 6 -12.64 -8.65 -22.89
C THR A 6 -13.35 -7.35 -22.62
N TYR A 7 -13.94 -6.74 -23.64
CA TYR A 7 -14.73 -5.52 -23.50
C TYR A 7 -15.93 -5.74 -22.56
N GLU A 8 -16.70 -6.80 -22.80
CA GLU A 8 -17.92 -7.12 -22.05
C GLU A 8 -17.64 -7.30 -20.55
N TRP A 9 -16.63 -8.09 -20.17
CA TRP A 9 -16.36 -8.30 -18.75
C TRP A 9 -15.73 -7.06 -18.09
N LEU A 10 -14.87 -6.30 -18.78
CA LEU A 10 -14.32 -5.05 -18.26
C LEU A 10 -15.41 -3.99 -18.06
N GLU A 11 -16.36 -3.88 -18.97
CA GLU A 11 -17.53 -3.01 -18.84
C GLU A 11 -18.33 -3.36 -17.58
N GLN A 12 -18.60 -4.65 -17.33
CA GLN A 12 -19.29 -5.09 -16.12
C GLN A 12 -18.45 -4.81 -14.85
N CYS A 13 -17.14 -5.02 -14.90
CA CYS A 13 -16.27 -4.62 -13.81
C CYS A 13 -16.35 -3.11 -13.53
N LYS A 14 -16.33 -2.27 -14.58
CA LYS A 14 -16.49 -0.81 -14.42
C LYS A 14 -17.84 -0.45 -13.80
N ARG A 15 -18.92 -1.12 -14.21
CA ARG A 15 -20.27 -0.90 -13.68
C ARG A 15 -20.34 -1.11 -12.18
N VAL A 16 -19.80 -2.24 -11.69
CA VAL A 16 -19.87 -2.62 -10.27
C VAL A 16 -18.77 -1.99 -9.41
N LEU A 17 -17.70 -1.50 -10.02
CA LEU A 17 -16.60 -0.86 -9.31
C LEU A 17 -17.08 0.41 -8.62
N ASN A 18 -16.71 0.60 -7.35
CA ASN A 18 -17.00 1.82 -6.60
C ASN A 18 -16.39 3.05 -7.32
N LYS A 19 -16.95 4.25 -7.10
CA LYS A 19 -16.46 5.51 -7.71
C LYS A 19 -14.96 5.75 -7.46
N ASP A 20 -14.46 5.37 -6.30
CA ASP A 20 -13.06 5.51 -5.90
C ASP A 20 -12.29 4.17 -5.95
N GLY A 21 -12.88 3.15 -6.56
CA GLY A 21 -12.27 1.84 -6.73
C GLY A 21 -11.20 1.82 -7.83
N SER A 22 -10.35 0.81 -7.77
CA SER A 22 -9.34 0.53 -8.79
C SER A 22 -9.39 -0.93 -9.22
N ILE A 23 -8.88 -1.19 -10.41
CA ILE A 23 -8.81 -2.52 -11.02
C ILE A 23 -7.36 -2.89 -11.35
N TRP A 24 -7.04 -4.16 -11.21
CA TRP A 24 -5.78 -4.72 -11.65
C TRP A 24 -6.05 -5.83 -12.66
N VAL A 25 -5.38 -5.80 -13.80
CA VAL A 25 -5.45 -6.85 -14.80
C VAL A 25 -4.05 -7.37 -15.08
N ILE A 26 -3.86 -8.69 -14.94
CA ILE A 26 -2.58 -9.35 -15.17
C ILE A 26 -2.65 -10.09 -16.50
N GLY A 27 -1.68 -9.86 -17.37
CA GLY A 27 -1.64 -10.52 -18.67
C GLY A 27 -0.23 -10.76 -19.19
N SER A 28 -0.14 -11.74 -20.09
CA SER A 28 1.06 -12.00 -20.86
C SER A 28 1.15 -11.08 -22.09
N TYR A 29 2.30 -11.03 -22.71
CA TYR A 29 2.55 -10.26 -23.94
C TYR A 29 1.56 -10.57 -25.08
N HIS A 30 0.90 -11.72 -25.09
CA HIS A 30 -0.09 -12.04 -26.12
C HIS A 30 -1.32 -11.16 -26.07
N ASN A 31 -1.75 -10.74 -24.87
CA ASN A 31 -3.06 -10.14 -24.67
C ASN A 31 -3.03 -8.78 -23.96
N ILE A 32 -2.00 -8.50 -23.16
CA ILE A 32 -2.02 -7.35 -22.26
C ILE A 32 -2.16 -6.00 -22.97
N PHE A 33 -1.58 -5.86 -24.15
CA PHE A 33 -1.68 -4.62 -24.95
C PHE A 33 -3.10 -4.39 -25.46
N ARG A 34 -3.80 -5.46 -25.87
CA ARG A 34 -5.22 -5.40 -26.27
C ARG A 34 -6.12 -5.07 -25.10
N VAL A 35 -5.86 -5.67 -23.93
CA VAL A 35 -6.55 -5.36 -22.68
C VAL A 35 -6.32 -3.91 -22.29
N GLY A 36 -5.10 -3.40 -22.39
CA GLY A 36 -4.76 -2.01 -22.09
C GLY A 36 -5.51 -1.03 -22.98
N LYS A 37 -5.63 -1.33 -24.27
CA LYS A 37 -6.47 -0.52 -25.19
C LYS A 37 -7.94 -0.52 -24.74
N ILE A 38 -8.52 -1.68 -24.45
CA ILE A 38 -9.93 -1.79 -24.04
C ILE A 38 -10.18 -1.06 -22.71
N ILE A 39 -9.26 -1.12 -21.78
CA ILE A 39 -9.32 -0.36 -20.52
C ILE A 39 -9.43 1.15 -20.81
N GLN A 40 -8.65 1.66 -21.78
CA GLN A 40 -8.72 3.07 -22.19
C GLN A 40 -10.02 3.39 -22.94
N ASP A 41 -10.45 2.52 -23.85
CA ASP A 41 -11.71 2.68 -24.61
C ASP A 41 -12.95 2.72 -23.67
N LEU A 42 -12.85 2.07 -22.52
CA LEU A 42 -13.86 2.10 -21.46
C LEU A 42 -13.66 3.26 -20.48
N ASP A 43 -12.83 4.27 -20.76
CA ASP A 43 -12.56 5.43 -19.90
C ASP A 43 -12.14 5.09 -18.47
N PHE A 44 -11.41 4.00 -18.26
CA PHE A 44 -10.63 3.82 -17.06
C PHE A 44 -9.41 4.73 -17.12
N TRP A 45 -8.93 5.18 -15.96
CA TRP A 45 -7.70 5.94 -15.86
C TRP A 45 -6.54 5.06 -15.44
N ILE A 46 -5.63 4.75 -16.37
CA ILE A 46 -4.45 3.93 -16.06
C ILE A 46 -3.54 4.72 -15.12
N LEU A 47 -3.17 4.09 -14.00
CA LEU A 47 -2.29 4.64 -12.97
C LEU A 47 -0.85 4.18 -13.16
N ASN A 48 -0.66 2.89 -13.40
CA ASN A 48 0.63 2.28 -13.73
C ASN A 48 0.46 1.04 -14.60
N ASP A 49 1.48 0.77 -15.39
CA ASP A 49 1.87 -0.56 -15.80
C ASP A 49 2.93 -1.08 -14.81
N VAL A 50 2.77 -2.29 -14.33
CA VAL A 50 3.70 -2.92 -13.41
C VAL A 50 4.25 -4.18 -14.03
N ILE A 51 5.57 -4.33 -14.04
CA ILE A 51 6.24 -5.51 -14.58
C ILE A 51 6.57 -6.47 -13.44
N TRP A 52 5.92 -7.61 -13.44
CA TRP A 52 6.30 -8.71 -12.56
C TRP A 52 7.40 -9.54 -13.22
N ASN A 53 8.65 -9.34 -12.80
CA ASN A 53 9.80 -10.15 -13.18
C ASN A 53 9.77 -11.46 -12.37
N LYS A 54 9.77 -12.57 -13.09
CA LYS A 54 9.78 -13.91 -12.52
C LYS A 54 11.22 -14.32 -12.21
N ASN A 55 11.54 -14.51 -10.93
CA ASN A 55 12.91 -14.90 -10.54
C ASN A 55 13.29 -16.30 -11.05
N ASN A 56 12.28 -17.15 -11.34
CA ASN A 56 12.43 -18.53 -11.78
C ASN A 56 11.48 -18.83 -12.94
N PRO A 57 11.63 -18.15 -14.10
CA PRO A 57 10.75 -18.35 -15.24
C PRO A 57 10.91 -19.75 -15.84
N MET A 58 9.84 -20.27 -16.44
CA MET A 58 9.92 -21.52 -17.20
C MET A 58 10.78 -21.32 -18.44
N PRO A 59 11.80 -22.16 -18.67
CA PRO A 59 12.64 -22.08 -19.86
C PRO A 59 11.83 -22.25 -21.15
N ASN A 60 12.32 -21.64 -22.22
CA ASN A 60 11.87 -21.98 -23.57
C ASN A 60 12.66 -23.20 -24.08
N PHE A 61 12.11 -24.38 -23.86
CA PHE A 61 12.77 -25.63 -24.18
C PHE A 61 13.08 -25.81 -25.68
N ARG A 62 12.36 -25.10 -26.56
CA ARG A 62 12.59 -25.15 -28.01
C ARG A 62 13.73 -24.22 -28.48
N GLY A 63 14.19 -23.28 -27.63
CA GLY A 63 15.24 -22.33 -27.97
C GLY A 63 14.90 -21.39 -29.14
N THR A 64 13.63 -21.24 -29.50
CA THR A 64 13.18 -20.47 -30.69
C THR A 64 12.88 -19.01 -30.40
N ARG A 65 12.85 -18.60 -29.12
CA ARG A 65 12.59 -17.24 -28.67
C ARG A 65 13.11 -17.05 -27.25
N PHE A 66 13.09 -15.82 -26.78
CA PHE A 66 13.47 -15.50 -25.39
C PHE A 66 12.55 -16.21 -24.37
N THR A 67 13.11 -16.54 -23.21
CA THR A 67 12.34 -17.01 -22.06
C THR A 67 11.36 -15.93 -21.61
N ASN A 68 10.08 -16.29 -21.45
CA ASN A 68 9.06 -15.35 -20.97
C ASN A 68 9.22 -15.10 -19.46
N ALA A 69 10.12 -14.19 -19.12
CA ALA A 69 10.54 -13.92 -17.75
C ALA A 69 9.67 -12.89 -17.02
N HIS A 70 8.65 -12.32 -17.65
CA HIS A 70 7.77 -11.35 -16.97
C HIS A 70 6.31 -11.47 -17.40
N GLU A 71 5.43 -10.90 -16.60
CA GLU A 71 4.05 -10.56 -16.95
C GLU A 71 3.81 -9.09 -16.62
N THR A 72 2.92 -8.45 -17.38
CA THR A 72 2.53 -7.06 -17.17
C THR A 72 1.22 -7.02 -16.40
N LEU A 73 1.14 -6.12 -15.42
CA LEU A 73 -0.07 -5.79 -14.70
C LEU A 73 -0.47 -4.36 -15.05
N ILE A 74 -1.71 -4.15 -15.43
CA ILE A 74 -2.28 -2.81 -15.59
C ILE A 74 -3.08 -2.48 -14.36
N TRP A 75 -2.72 -1.38 -13.69
CA TRP A 75 -3.47 -0.80 -12.59
C TRP A 75 -4.19 0.45 -13.07
N ALA A 76 -5.51 0.47 -12.90
CA ALA A 76 -6.33 1.59 -13.33
C ALA A 76 -7.39 1.94 -12.28
N SER A 77 -7.72 3.22 -12.15
CA SER A 77 -8.88 3.68 -11.40
C SER A 77 -10.12 3.77 -12.28
N LYS A 78 -11.30 3.79 -11.68
CA LYS A 78 -12.58 3.88 -12.42
C LYS A 78 -12.64 5.09 -13.34
N SER A 79 -12.02 6.21 -12.94
CA SER A 79 -11.93 7.44 -13.74
C SER A 79 -10.73 8.29 -13.26
N LYS A 80 -10.37 9.31 -14.04
CA LYS A 80 -9.35 10.31 -13.68
C LYS A 80 -9.67 11.06 -12.37
N LYS A 81 -10.96 11.17 -12.01
CA LYS A 81 -11.43 11.90 -10.82
C LYS A 81 -11.51 11.01 -9.57
N SER A 82 -11.30 9.70 -9.69
CA SER A 82 -11.38 8.75 -8.58
C SER A 82 -10.30 9.03 -7.52
N LYS A 83 -10.70 8.99 -6.26
CA LYS A 83 -9.80 9.09 -5.10
C LYS A 83 -9.38 7.69 -4.65
N TYR A 84 -8.69 6.98 -5.53
CA TYR A 84 -8.27 5.61 -5.30
C TYR A 84 -7.32 5.47 -4.10
N THR A 85 -7.34 4.31 -3.48
CA THR A 85 -6.41 3.97 -2.39
C THR A 85 -5.02 3.66 -2.95
N PHE A 86 -3.99 4.30 -2.38
CA PHE A 86 -2.59 3.88 -2.52
C PHE A 86 -1.87 4.02 -1.19
N ASN A 87 -1.51 2.90 -0.60
CA ASN A 87 -0.87 2.82 0.71
C ASN A 87 0.64 3.07 0.60
N TYR A 88 1.00 4.32 0.26
CA TYR A 88 2.38 4.75 -0.03
C TYR A 88 3.36 4.40 1.08
N GLN A 89 3.01 4.68 2.36
CA GLN A 89 3.90 4.41 3.48
C GLN A 89 4.08 2.91 3.73
N SER A 90 3.01 2.13 3.60
CA SER A 90 3.11 0.67 3.69
C SER A 90 4.01 0.11 2.58
N MET A 91 3.92 0.65 1.36
CA MET A 91 4.79 0.24 0.27
C MET A 91 6.25 0.65 0.49
N LYS A 92 6.52 1.79 1.11
CA LYS A 92 7.87 2.17 1.53
C LYS A 92 8.41 1.23 2.61
N SER A 93 7.66 0.99 3.68
CA SER A 93 8.06 0.07 4.74
C SER A 93 8.31 -1.35 4.21
N PHE A 94 7.55 -1.75 3.18
CA PHE A 94 7.70 -3.03 2.50
C PHE A 94 8.92 -3.10 1.55
N ASN A 95 9.60 -1.98 1.32
CA ASN A 95 10.74 -1.82 0.42
C ASN A 95 11.89 -1.05 1.09
N ASP A 96 12.22 -1.39 2.33
CA ASP A 96 13.34 -0.83 3.10
C ASP A 96 13.34 0.72 3.13
N ASP A 97 12.16 1.31 3.35
CA ASP A 97 11.90 2.75 3.33
C ASP A 97 12.16 3.47 2.00
N LEU A 98 12.44 2.72 0.93
CA LEU A 98 12.54 3.26 -0.42
C LEU A 98 11.18 3.22 -1.12
N GLN A 99 10.93 4.17 -2.01
CA GLN A 99 9.72 4.18 -2.83
C GLN A 99 9.65 2.90 -3.67
N MET A 100 8.52 2.17 -3.58
CA MET A 100 8.28 0.98 -4.38
C MET A 100 8.23 1.34 -5.86
N ARG A 101 9.00 0.60 -6.66
CA ARG A 101 9.05 0.76 -8.12
C ARG A 101 7.98 -0.08 -8.81
N SER A 102 7.71 0.22 -10.09
CA SER A 102 6.79 -0.54 -10.92
C SER A 102 7.39 -1.84 -11.49
N THR A 103 8.60 -2.22 -11.08
CA THR A 103 9.23 -3.50 -11.43
C THR A 103 9.36 -4.36 -10.18
N TRP A 104 8.71 -5.53 -10.19
CA TRP A 104 8.62 -6.41 -9.02
C TRP A 104 9.31 -7.75 -9.30
N ASN A 105 10.32 -8.08 -8.52
CA ASN A 105 11.01 -9.37 -8.60
C ASN A 105 10.34 -10.36 -7.63
N LEU A 106 9.55 -11.28 -8.15
CA LEU A 106 8.81 -12.28 -7.36
C LEU A 106 8.87 -13.64 -8.07
N PRO A 107 8.95 -14.74 -7.33
CA PRO A 107 8.91 -16.08 -7.91
C PRO A 107 7.52 -16.38 -8.50
N ILE A 108 7.47 -17.32 -9.44
CA ILE A 108 6.22 -17.95 -9.85
C ILE A 108 5.71 -18.87 -8.73
N CYS A 109 4.42 -19.14 -8.74
CA CYS A 109 3.84 -20.10 -7.81
C CYS A 109 4.44 -21.51 -8.03
N ASN A 110 5.10 -22.06 -7.02
CA ASN A 110 5.76 -23.36 -7.04
C ASN A 110 5.74 -24.04 -5.65
N GLY A 111 6.40 -25.19 -5.53
CA GLY A 111 6.60 -25.91 -4.28
C GLY A 111 5.29 -26.20 -3.54
N LYS A 112 5.28 -25.93 -2.23
CA LYS A 112 4.13 -26.17 -1.33
C LYS A 112 2.93 -25.26 -1.61
N GLU A 113 3.16 -24.08 -2.16
CA GLU A 113 2.08 -23.14 -2.52
C GLU A 113 1.27 -23.63 -3.71
N ARG A 114 1.90 -24.39 -4.61
CA ARG A 114 1.25 -24.90 -5.83
C ARG A 114 0.24 -25.97 -5.49
N LEU A 115 -1.04 -25.73 -5.75
CA LEU A 115 -2.08 -26.72 -5.55
C LEU A 115 -1.90 -27.91 -6.48
N LYS A 116 -1.90 -29.08 -5.90
CA LYS A 116 -1.82 -30.36 -6.60
C LYS A 116 -2.97 -31.26 -6.17
N ASP A 117 -3.47 -32.06 -7.10
CA ASP A 117 -4.41 -33.13 -6.89
C ASP A 117 -3.83 -34.42 -7.52
N ASN A 118 -3.59 -35.42 -6.71
CA ASN A 118 -2.92 -36.67 -7.12
C ASN A 118 -1.59 -36.39 -7.86
N GLY A 119 -0.78 -35.46 -7.37
CA GLY A 119 0.52 -35.04 -7.97
C GLY A 119 0.39 -34.12 -9.19
N THR A 120 -0.80 -33.93 -9.74
CA THR A 120 -1.04 -33.06 -10.92
C THR A 120 -1.43 -31.66 -10.48
N LYS A 121 -0.96 -30.64 -11.23
CA LYS A 121 -1.33 -29.23 -10.98
C LYS A 121 -2.84 -29.04 -11.12
N VAL A 122 -3.49 -28.51 -10.08
CA VAL A 122 -4.93 -28.21 -10.13
C VAL A 122 -5.21 -27.11 -11.16
N HIS A 123 -4.41 -26.04 -11.17
CA HIS A 123 -4.59 -24.90 -12.07
C HIS A 123 -3.25 -24.54 -12.74
N SER A 124 -3.21 -24.48 -14.06
CA SER A 124 -1.96 -24.27 -14.83
C SER A 124 -1.30 -22.92 -14.53
N THR A 125 -2.09 -21.87 -14.34
CA THR A 125 -1.65 -20.47 -14.20
C THR A 125 -1.91 -19.88 -12.81
N GLN A 126 -1.91 -20.71 -11.76
CA GLN A 126 -2.02 -20.21 -10.38
C GLN A 126 -1.02 -19.10 -10.11
N LYS A 127 -1.49 -17.95 -9.66
CA LYS A 127 -0.63 -16.80 -9.30
C LYS A 127 -0.07 -16.99 -7.88
N PRO A 128 1.15 -16.49 -7.61
CA PRO A 128 1.73 -16.55 -6.26
C PRO A 128 1.01 -15.62 -5.30
N GLU A 129 0.87 -16.03 -4.05
CA GLU A 129 0.26 -15.20 -2.99
C GLU A 129 1.03 -13.90 -2.77
N ALA A 130 2.37 -13.94 -2.88
CA ALA A 130 3.21 -12.75 -2.73
C ALA A 130 2.84 -11.63 -3.71
N LEU A 131 2.44 -11.97 -4.94
CA LEU A 131 2.00 -11.00 -5.93
C LEU A 131 0.68 -10.34 -5.51
N LEU A 132 -0.32 -11.16 -5.14
CA LEU A 132 -1.63 -10.68 -4.70
C LEU A 132 -1.54 -9.93 -3.36
N HIS A 133 -0.66 -10.37 -2.45
CA HIS A 133 -0.38 -9.67 -1.21
C HIS A 133 0.07 -8.23 -1.46
N ARG A 134 1.03 -8.02 -2.36
CA ARG A 134 1.53 -6.70 -2.72
C ARG A 134 0.45 -5.84 -3.38
N ILE A 135 -0.32 -6.39 -4.32
CA ILE A 135 -1.44 -5.71 -4.99
C ILE A 135 -2.47 -5.22 -3.95
N LEU A 136 -2.97 -6.13 -3.12
CA LEU A 136 -4.02 -5.81 -2.16
C LEU A 136 -3.55 -4.84 -1.07
N LEU A 137 -2.33 -5.04 -0.57
CA LEU A 137 -1.76 -4.12 0.41
C LEU A 137 -1.55 -2.72 -0.17
N ALA A 138 -1.14 -2.61 -1.44
CA ALA A 138 -0.94 -1.32 -2.10
C ALA A 138 -2.25 -0.56 -2.33
N SER A 139 -3.31 -1.24 -2.77
CA SER A 139 -4.49 -0.60 -3.38
C SER A 139 -5.81 -0.83 -2.65
N SER A 140 -5.78 -1.38 -1.44
CA SER A 140 -6.97 -1.56 -0.60
C SER A 140 -6.65 -1.42 0.89
N ASN A 141 -7.68 -1.18 1.68
CA ASN A 141 -7.62 -1.12 3.13
C ASN A 141 -8.30 -2.33 3.76
N ARG A 142 -8.10 -2.53 5.07
CA ARG A 142 -8.85 -3.50 5.85
C ARG A 142 -10.36 -3.24 5.70
N ASN A 143 -11.16 -4.31 5.62
CA ASN A 143 -12.59 -4.31 5.39
C ASN A 143 -13.05 -3.85 3.99
N ASP A 144 -12.14 -3.44 3.11
CA ASP A 144 -12.51 -3.19 1.72
C ASP A 144 -12.99 -4.48 1.04
N PHE A 145 -13.85 -4.33 0.04
CA PHE A 145 -14.44 -5.43 -0.72
C PHE A 145 -13.65 -5.68 -2.01
N ILE A 146 -13.18 -6.90 -2.19
CA ILE A 146 -12.37 -7.36 -3.33
C ILE A 146 -13.21 -8.29 -4.20
N LEU A 147 -13.33 -7.97 -5.48
CA LEU A 147 -13.97 -8.81 -6.49
C LEU A 147 -12.92 -9.43 -7.40
N ASP A 148 -12.95 -10.75 -7.58
CA ASP A 148 -12.19 -11.46 -8.61
C ASP A 148 -13.15 -12.23 -9.51
N PRO A 149 -13.42 -11.74 -10.74
CA PRO A 149 -14.34 -12.40 -11.68
C PRO A 149 -13.74 -13.65 -12.34
N PHE A 150 -12.45 -13.94 -12.12
CA PHE A 150 -11.74 -15.10 -12.66
C PHE A 150 -10.92 -15.78 -11.56
N LEU A 151 -11.60 -16.22 -10.52
CA LEU A 151 -11.00 -16.64 -9.24
C LEU A 151 -9.97 -17.77 -9.39
N GLY A 152 -10.16 -18.68 -10.32
CA GLY A 152 -9.27 -19.82 -10.51
C GLY A 152 -9.08 -20.65 -9.23
N SER A 153 -7.83 -20.79 -8.81
CA SER A 153 -7.47 -21.53 -7.58
C SER A 153 -7.64 -20.73 -6.27
N GLY A 154 -8.27 -19.54 -6.31
CA GLY A 154 -8.63 -18.76 -5.14
C GLY A 154 -7.52 -17.94 -4.52
N THR A 155 -6.44 -17.61 -5.22
CA THR A 155 -5.31 -16.88 -4.62
C THR A 155 -5.74 -15.50 -4.12
N THR A 156 -6.54 -14.76 -4.90
CA THR A 156 -7.07 -13.44 -4.51
C THR A 156 -7.91 -13.54 -3.23
N ALA A 157 -8.82 -14.51 -3.16
CA ALA A 157 -9.69 -14.68 -1.99
C ALA A 157 -8.90 -15.09 -0.73
N VAL A 158 -7.91 -16.00 -0.89
CA VAL A 158 -7.03 -16.42 0.21
C VAL A 158 -6.25 -15.21 0.78
N VAL A 159 -5.64 -14.40 -0.08
CA VAL A 159 -4.87 -13.23 0.36
C VAL A 159 -5.79 -12.16 0.95
N SER A 160 -6.98 -11.95 0.37
CA SER A 160 -7.99 -11.05 0.94
C SER A 160 -8.38 -11.48 2.35
N LYS A 161 -8.68 -12.76 2.57
CA LYS A 161 -8.98 -13.33 3.89
C LYS A 161 -7.83 -13.13 4.87
N LYS A 162 -6.58 -13.42 4.47
CA LYS A 162 -5.40 -13.21 5.31
C LYS A 162 -5.24 -11.77 5.75
N LEU A 163 -5.50 -10.82 4.87
CA LEU A 163 -5.32 -9.38 5.08
C LEU A 163 -6.57 -8.67 5.65
N GLY A 164 -7.61 -9.40 6.05
CA GLY A 164 -8.82 -8.82 6.64
C GLY A 164 -9.66 -8.01 5.65
N ARG A 165 -9.66 -8.38 4.36
CA ARG A 165 -10.54 -7.83 3.32
C ARG A 165 -11.72 -8.77 3.11
N SER A 166 -12.90 -8.20 2.83
CA SER A 166 -14.03 -8.95 2.30
C SER A 166 -13.77 -9.32 0.84
N TYR A 167 -14.26 -10.45 0.38
CA TYR A 167 -14.02 -10.88 -0.99
C TYR A 167 -15.23 -11.60 -1.59
N PHE A 168 -15.33 -11.49 -2.91
CA PHE A 168 -16.25 -12.29 -3.73
C PHE A 168 -15.49 -12.77 -4.96
N GLY A 169 -15.58 -14.04 -5.26
CA GLY A 169 -14.91 -14.65 -6.41
C GLY A 169 -15.90 -15.39 -7.30
N ILE A 170 -15.70 -15.30 -8.61
CA ILE A 170 -16.48 -16.03 -9.62
C ILE A 170 -15.54 -17.03 -10.29
N GLU A 171 -15.97 -18.30 -10.34
CA GLU A 171 -15.25 -19.35 -11.04
C GLU A 171 -16.24 -20.30 -11.71
N LYS A 172 -16.06 -20.50 -13.01
CA LYS A 172 -16.93 -21.32 -13.84
C LYS A 172 -16.66 -22.82 -13.66
N GLU A 173 -15.38 -23.17 -13.51
CA GLU A 173 -14.95 -24.56 -13.46
C GLU A 173 -15.11 -25.12 -12.04
N LYS A 174 -16.01 -26.06 -11.86
CA LYS A 174 -16.33 -26.70 -10.57
C LYS A 174 -15.09 -27.20 -9.84
N LYS A 175 -14.15 -27.82 -10.56
CA LYS A 175 -12.88 -28.33 -10.00
C LYS A 175 -12.06 -27.22 -9.34
N TYR A 176 -11.97 -26.05 -9.98
CA TYR A 176 -11.22 -24.91 -9.44
C TYR A 176 -11.96 -24.28 -8.27
N PHE A 177 -13.27 -24.14 -8.38
CA PHE A 177 -14.12 -23.63 -7.31
C PHE A 177 -13.99 -24.46 -6.02
N GLU A 178 -14.07 -25.81 -6.14
CA GLU A 178 -13.90 -26.70 -5.00
C GLU A 178 -12.49 -26.63 -4.39
N ALA A 179 -11.46 -26.53 -5.23
CA ALA A 179 -10.09 -26.36 -4.77
C ALA A 179 -9.88 -25.02 -4.03
N ALA A 180 -10.44 -23.93 -4.55
CA ALA A 180 -10.44 -22.63 -3.90
C ALA A 180 -11.13 -22.67 -2.53
N ASN A 181 -12.30 -23.31 -2.44
CA ASN A 181 -13.03 -23.46 -1.17
C ASN A 181 -12.26 -24.28 -0.14
N ARG A 182 -11.63 -25.40 -0.53
CA ARG A 182 -10.77 -26.18 0.37
C ARG A 182 -9.61 -25.33 0.88
N ARG A 183 -8.96 -24.56 0.00
CA ARG A 183 -7.86 -23.67 0.35
C ARG A 183 -8.30 -22.58 1.33
N LEU A 184 -9.45 -21.97 1.08
CA LEU A 184 -10.03 -20.95 1.95
C LEU A 184 -10.38 -21.47 3.35
N LYS A 185 -10.94 -22.67 3.47
CA LYS A 185 -11.23 -23.31 4.76
C LYS A 185 -9.95 -23.47 5.60
N ASN A 186 -8.84 -23.84 4.95
CA ASN A 186 -7.56 -24.10 5.61
C ASN A 186 -6.69 -22.83 5.77
N THR A 187 -7.21 -21.66 5.36
CA THR A 187 -6.46 -20.41 5.45
C THR A 187 -6.61 -19.77 6.84
N ASN A 188 -5.50 -19.63 7.56
CA ASN A 188 -5.45 -18.88 8.80
C ASN A 188 -5.53 -17.38 8.53
N ILE A 189 -6.32 -16.68 9.36
CA ILE A 189 -6.42 -15.23 9.34
C ILE A 189 -5.25 -14.65 10.14
N ILE A 190 -4.63 -13.60 9.63
CA ILE A 190 -3.65 -12.82 10.40
C ILE A 190 -4.44 -12.09 11.51
N LYS A 191 -3.94 -12.12 12.75
CA LYS A 191 -4.58 -11.44 13.87
C LYS A 191 -4.74 -9.95 13.61
N ASP A 192 -5.83 -9.39 14.04
CA ASP A 192 -6.19 -7.99 13.81
C ASP A 192 -5.10 -6.98 14.22
N GLU A 193 -4.41 -7.26 15.30
CA GLU A 193 -3.30 -6.44 15.83
C GLU A 193 -2.11 -6.28 14.84
N TYR A 194 -1.96 -7.22 13.88
CA TYR A 194 -0.89 -7.19 12.86
C TYR A 194 -1.36 -6.68 11.49
N LEU A 195 -2.66 -6.36 11.35
CA LEU A 195 -3.23 -5.90 10.08
C LEU A 195 -3.21 -4.38 9.92
N ASP A 196 -2.87 -3.64 10.98
CA ASP A 196 -2.81 -2.19 10.93
C ASP A 196 -1.65 -1.73 10.04
N THR A 197 -2.00 -1.05 8.96
CA THR A 197 -1.02 -0.48 8.03
C THR A 197 -0.50 0.86 8.55
N VAL A 198 0.76 1.16 8.23
CA VAL A 198 1.33 2.49 8.50
C VAL A 198 0.51 3.54 7.76
N GLN A 199 -0.24 4.35 8.49
CA GLN A 199 -1.10 5.36 7.88
C GLN A 199 -0.28 6.45 7.19
N ASN A 200 -0.75 6.88 6.02
CA ASN A 200 -0.19 8.03 5.33
C ASN A 200 -0.30 9.28 6.21
N ASN A 201 0.83 9.85 6.60
CA ASN A 201 0.87 11.11 7.36
C ASN A 201 0.19 12.29 6.63
N LYS A 202 -0.05 12.15 5.31
CA LYS A 202 -0.80 13.13 4.50
C LYS A 202 -2.29 13.21 4.84
N SER A 203 -2.86 12.20 5.48
CA SER A 203 -4.28 12.20 5.91
C SER A 203 -4.49 12.82 7.30
N LYS A 204 -3.41 13.06 8.05
CA LYS A 204 -3.51 13.73 9.35
C LYS A 204 -3.61 15.23 9.13
N PRO A 205 -4.52 15.95 9.81
CA PRO A 205 -4.57 17.40 9.77
C PRO A 205 -3.18 17.97 10.07
N ARG A 206 -2.68 18.86 9.21
CA ARG A 206 -1.44 19.57 9.47
C ARG A 206 -1.72 20.63 10.54
N ILE A 207 -1.40 20.32 11.78
CA ILE A 207 -1.46 21.27 12.88
C ILE A 207 -0.09 21.94 12.97
N PRO A 208 0.05 23.24 12.69
CA PRO A 208 1.29 23.97 12.84
C PRO A 208 1.76 23.99 14.31
N PHE A 209 3.07 24.12 14.54
CA PHE A 209 3.60 24.21 15.91
C PHE A 209 3.03 25.41 16.68
N GLY A 210 2.82 26.55 16.00
CA GLY A 210 2.18 27.72 16.59
C GLY A 210 0.80 27.45 17.18
N SER A 211 0.03 26.54 16.59
CA SER A 211 -1.30 26.17 17.14
C SER A 211 -1.22 25.52 18.52
N LEU A 212 -0.11 24.88 18.89
CA LEU A 212 0.09 24.38 20.26
C LEU A 212 0.19 25.53 21.26
N ILE A 213 0.70 26.67 20.84
CA ILE A 213 0.87 27.87 21.66
C ILE A 213 -0.46 28.60 21.76
N GLU A 214 -1.14 28.83 20.63
CA GLU A 214 -2.47 29.45 20.57
C GLU A 214 -3.49 28.72 21.44
N LEU A 215 -3.44 27.40 21.48
CA LEU A 215 -4.33 26.55 22.28
C LEU A 215 -3.83 26.33 23.71
N GLY A 216 -2.73 26.98 24.11
CA GLY A 216 -2.18 26.87 25.47
C GLY A 216 -1.61 25.50 25.84
N VAL A 217 -1.39 24.61 24.86
CA VAL A 217 -0.84 23.26 25.09
C VAL A 217 0.65 23.33 25.46
N ILE A 218 1.37 24.30 24.90
CA ILE A 218 2.74 24.67 25.26
C ILE A 218 2.81 26.18 25.44
N LYS A 219 3.51 26.64 26.46
CA LYS A 219 3.61 28.08 26.74
C LYS A 219 4.87 28.69 26.15
N PRO A 220 4.85 29.95 25.70
CA PRO A 220 6.08 30.68 25.43
C PRO A 220 7.05 30.63 26.61
N GLY A 221 8.35 30.49 26.34
CA GLY A 221 9.40 30.32 27.35
C GLY A 221 9.63 28.86 27.75
N THR A 222 8.75 27.93 27.37
CA THR A 222 8.97 26.48 27.62
C THR A 222 10.24 26.02 26.91
N GLU A 223 11.04 25.24 27.61
CA GLU A 223 12.23 24.61 27.03
C GLU A 223 11.87 23.25 26.43
N ILE A 224 12.32 23.02 25.22
CA ILE A 224 12.24 21.74 24.49
C ILE A 224 13.65 21.24 24.21
N TYR A 225 13.86 19.94 24.24
CA TYR A 225 15.17 19.32 24.26
C TYR A 225 15.37 18.35 23.09
N ASP A 226 16.62 18.07 22.73
CA ASP A 226 16.94 16.89 21.95
C ASP A 226 16.71 15.62 22.80
N GLN A 227 16.66 14.46 22.17
CA GLN A 227 16.39 13.18 22.85
C GLN A 227 17.36 12.86 23.99
N LYS A 228 18.62 13.34 23.91
CA LYS A 228 19.68 13.11 24.91
C LYS A 228 19.78 14.23 25.94
N LYS A 229 18.89 15.24 25.86
CA LYS A 229 18.88 16.44 26.71
C LYS A 229 20.20 17.23 26.69
N LYS A 230 20.98 17.14 25.62
CA LYS A 230 22.23 17.87 25.42
C LYS A 230 22.02 19.26 24.81
N VAL A 231 20.93 19.43 24.06
CA VAL A 231 20.56 20.66 23.38
C VAL A 231 19.14 21.04 23.80
N PHE A 232 18.93 22.33 24.06
CA PHE A 232 17.59 22.86 24.33
C PHE A 232 17.29 24.09 23.46
N ALA A 233 16.04 24.36 23.22
CA ALA A 233 15.54 25.58 22.61
C ALA A 233 14.35 26.10 23.39
N LYS A 234 14.20 27.45 23.43
CA LYS A 234 13.03 28.08 24.04
C LYS A 234 11.95 28.34 23.02
N VAL A 235 10.73 28.05 23.39
CA VAL A 235 9.53 28.30 22.58
C VAL A 235 9.22 29.80 22.65
N MET A 236 9.04 30.46 21.51
CA MET A 236 8.71 31.87 21.37
C MET A 236 7.21 32.04 21.14
N ALA A 237 6.68 33.22 21.43
CA ALA A 237 5.25 33.51 21.35
C ALA A 237 4.67 33.46 19.92
N ASP A 238 5.49 33.70 18.91
CA ASP A 238 5.11 33.63 17.49
C ASP A 238 5.15 32.23 16.88
N GLY A 239 5.40 31.19 17.69
CA GLY A 239 5.52 29.80 17.19
C GLY A 239 6.92 29.46 16.67
N SER A 240 7.88 30.35 16.73
CA SER A 240 9.29 30.02 16.52
C SER A 240 9.92 29.39 17.77
N ILE A 241 11.12 28.86 17.60
CA ILE A 241 11.96 28.40 18.71
C ILE A 241 13.35 29.04 18.59
N LYS A 242 14.03 29.27 19.72
CA LYS A 242 15.34 29.87 19.77
C LYS A 242 16.34 28.99 20.53
N HIS A 243 17.47 28.68 19.89
CA HIS A 243 18.65 28.07 20.47
C HIS A 243 19.90 28.87 20.14
N LYS A 244 20.50 29.57 21.13
CA LYS A 244 21.61 30.50 20.92
C LYS A 244 21.25 31.53 19.83
N GLU A 245 22.07 31.61 18.79
CA GLU A 245 21.85 32.49 17.63
C GLU A 245 20.88 31.92 16.58
N ASN A 246 20.44 30.67 16.75
CA ASN A 246 19.55 30.04 15.79
C ASN A 246 18.09 30.23 16.21
N GLU A 247 17.32 30.89 15.35
CA GLU A 247 15.90 31.16 15.53
C GLU A 247 15.10 30.76 14.28
N GLY A 248 13.88 30.33 14.48
CA GLY A 248 12.93 29.95 13.39
C GLY A 248 12.04 28.77 13.73
N SER A 249 11.52 28.11 12.69
CA SER A 249 10.63 26.95 12.91
C SER A 249 11.36 25.78 13.59
N ILE A 250 10.59 24.90 14.24
CA ILE A 250 11.10 23.70 14.88
C ILE A 250 11.95 22.82 13.92
N HIS A 251 11.63 22.84 12.63
CA HIS A 251 12.36 22.11 11.59
C HIS A 251 13.69 22.78 11.25
N LYS A 252 13.65 24.11 11.04
CA LYS A 252 14.83 24.89 10.64
C LYS A 252 15.92 24.90 11.71
N VAL A 253 15.52 25.10 12.97
CA VAL A 253 16.48 25.13 14.08
C VAL A 253 17.08 23.73 14.32
N ALA A 254 16.27 22.67 14.26
CA ALA A 254 16.78 21.30 14.37
C ALA A 254 17.77 20.95 13.24
N ALA A 255 17.45 21.31 11.99
CA ALA A 255 18.32 21.08 10.84
C ALA A 255 19.67 21.81 10.98
N LYS A 256 19.65 23.08 11.43
CA LYS A 256 20.87 23.86 11.67
C LYS A 256 21.76 23.24 12.76
N ILE A 257 21.16 22.75 13.86
CA ILE A 257 21.90 22.11 14.97
C ILE A 257 22.56 20.81 14.49
N LEU A 258 21.87 20.06 13.63
CA LEU A 258 22.38 18.81 13.07
C LEU A 258 23.36 18.99 11.91
N GLY A 259 23.50 20.20 11.36
CA GLY A 259 24.25 20.44 10.12
C GLY A 259 23.63 19.75 8.90
N ALA A 260 22.30 19.54 8.90
CA ALA A 260 21.56 18.84 7.86
C ALA A 260 20.72 19.82 7.01
N GLU A 261 20.47 19.46 5.75
CA GLU A 261 19.61 20.27 4.86
C GLU A 261 18.15 20.34 5.37
N SER A 262 17.66 19.29 6.01
CA SER A 262 16.33 19.23 6.58
C SER A 262 16.26 18.32 7.80
N CYS A 263 15.34 18.61 8.72
CA CYS A 263 15.06 17.77 9.88
C CYS A 263 13.57 17.83 10.24
N ASN A 264 13.01 16.71 10.67
CA ASN A 264 11.67 16.68 11.22
C ASN A 264 11.67 17.14 12.68
N GLY A 265 11.41 18.42 12.92
CA GLY A 265 11.40 19.02 14.26
C GLY A 265 10.36 18.41 15.20
N TRP A 266 9.27 17.82 14.70
CA TRP A 266 8.26 17.18 15.55
C TRP A 266 8.80 15.94 16.27
N THR A 267 9.70 15.21 15.66
CA THR A 267 10.32 14.02 16.22
C THR A 267 11.66 14.31 16.90
N TYR A 268 12.35 15.37 16.46
CA TYR A 268 13.64 15.79 17.02
C TYR A 268 13.48 16.41 18.42
N TRP A 269 12.51 17.33 18.57
CA TRP A 269 12.29 18.03 19.82
C TRP A 269 11.40 17.24 20.78
N HIS A 270 11.77 17.28 22.06
CA HIS A 270 11.08 16.61 23.16
C HIS A 270 10.70 17.60 24.24
N TYR A 271 9.60 17.39 24.90
CA TYR A 271 9.18 18.15 26.08
C TYR A 271 9.24 17.27 27.33
N GLN A 272 9.41 17.90 28.49
CA GLN A 272 9.40 17.21 29.76
C GLN A 272 7.97 16.82 30.14
N ALA A 273 7.70 15.52 30.27
CA ALA A 273 6.43 14.94 30.69
C ALA A 273 6.62 14.15 31.99
N GLY A 274 6.44 14.83 33.12
CA GLY A 274 6.83 14.25 34.43
C GLY A 274 8.34 13.93 34.45
N ASN A 275 8.71 12.71 34.74
CA ASN A 275 10.11 12.26 34.80
C ASN A 275 10.68 11.79 33.44
N SER A 276 9.93 11.89 32.34
CA SER A 276 10.36 11.41 31.03
C SER A 276 10.30 12.49 29.95
N LEU A 277 11.19 12.37 28.93
CA LEU A 277 11.12 13.17 27.72
C LEU A 277 10.22 12.48 26.71
N LYS A 278 9.33 13.25 26.09
CA LYS A 278 8.43 12.75 25.02
C LYS A 278 8.53 13.68 23.81
N PRO A 279 8.50 13.14 22.57
CA PRO A 279 8.48 13.96 21.36
C PRO A 279 7.33 14.99 21.40
N ILE A 280 7.58 16.20 20.94
CA ILE A 280 6.53 17.24 20.85
C ILE A 280 5.40 16.85 19.91
N ASP A 281 5.61 15.89 19.01
CA ASP A 281 4.56 15.31 18.16
C ASP A 281 3.41 14.73 19.00
N ASN A 282 3.68 14.21 20.19
CA ASN A 282 2.65 13.70 21.09
C ASN A 282 1.68 14.78 21.56
N LEU A 283 2.13 16.04 21.66
CA LEU A 283 1.26 17.18 21.98
C LEU A 283 0.32 17.47 20.80
N ARG A 284 0.84 17.43 19.58
CA ARG A 284 0.05 17.61 18.37
C ARG A 284 -1.02 16.53 18.22
N GLN A 285 -0.68 15.27 18.50
CA GLN A 285 -1.61 14.16 18.39
C GLN A 285 -2.80 14.26 19.35
N LYS A 286 -2.66 14.92 20.49
CA LYS A 286 -3.75 15.18 21.44
C LYS A 286 -4.80 16.16 20.89
N LEU A 287 -4.42 17.01 19.93
CA LEU A 287 -5.31 17.99 19.30
C LEU A 287 -6.06 17.44 18.09
N ILE A 288 -5.68 16.28 17.60
CA ILE A 288 -6.38 15.62 16.50
C ILE A 288 -7.63 14.95 17.09
N PRO A 289 -8.86 15.35 16.67
CA PRO A 289 -10.07 14.71 17.15
C PRO A 289 -9.95 13.19 16.89
N ARG A 290 -10.08 12.38 17.94
CA ARG A 290 -10.27 10.94 17.77
C ARG A 290 -11.57 10.77 16.98
N LYS A 291 -11.52 10.30 15.75
CA LYS A 291 -12.74 9.81 15.09
C LYS A 291 -13.34 8.76 16.03
N ILE A 292 -14.50 9.08 16.57
CA ILE A 292 -15.34 8.08 17.23
C ILE A 292 -15.68 7.07 16.12
N ILE A 293 -15.24 5.84 16.34
CA ILE A 293 -15.50 4.67 15.48
C ILE A 293 -16.98 4.34 15.56
#